data_3b113325267d86dabba4c4cc6389f508
#
_entry.id   3b113325267d86dabba4c4cc6389f508
#
_cell.length_a   1.000
_cell.length_b   1.000
_cell.length_c   1.000
_cell.angle_alpha   90.00
_cell.angle_beta   90.00
_cell.angle_gamma   90.00
#
_symmetry.space_group_name_H-M   'P 1'
#
loop_
_entity.id
_entity.type
_entity.pdbx_description
1 polymer ?
#
loop_
_entity_poly.entity_id
_entity_poly.type
_entity_poly.pdbx_seq_one_letter_code
_entity_poly.pdbx_strand_id
1 'polypeptide(L)'
;MRGRSDEVQKKRFVTALVGVAVVLGFLYVFQGSIFGSQNSGAAALEYGSKSLRKFGWGGDEDADDTSSKFSQEDADDGIMAKSFPVCDDRHSELIPCLDRHLIYQLRLKLDLSLMEHYERHCPPQERRYNCLIPPPHGYKVPIKWPRSRDEVWKANIPHTHLAHEKSDQNWMVVKGEKIVFPGGGTHFHHGADKYIAAMANMLNFSGNVINNGGRLRTVLDVGCGVASFGGYLLSSDVIAMSLAPNDVHQNQIQFALERGIPAYLGVLGTKRLPYPSRSFELAHCSRCRIDWLQRNGILLLELDRVLRPGGYFAYSSPEAYAQDEEDLRIWKEMSALVERMCWKIAAKRNQTVIWVKPLNNDCYMQRPPGTEPPLCRSNDDPDAVLGVPMKACITPYSDHDHKVGGSELAPWPARLTNPPPRLADFGYSSDMFEKDTEMWARRVDNYWNLLSPKIQSDTLRNVMDMKANLGSFAAALKDKDLWVMNVVPEDGPNTLKLVYDRGLIGAAHNWCEAFSTYPRTFDLLHAWNIISDIEKKGCSPEDLLLEMDRILRPTGFIIIQDKQSAVDFVKKYLSALHWEAVATGSANLDSGDGEEVVFIVQKKLWLPTRNSKDSE
;
A
#
# COMPACT_ATOMS: atom_id res chain seq x y z
N MET A 1 44.93 -54.59 -29.05
CA MET A 1 44.39 -53.22 -28.91
C MET A 1 43.16 -52.94 -29.81
N ARG A 2 42.32 -53.91 -30.15
CA ARG A 2 41.12 -53.71 -31.01
C ARG A 2 39.78 -53.76 -30.24
N GLY A 3 39.75 -54.17 -29.00
CA GLY A 3 38.49 -54.33 -28.24
C GLY A 3 37.97 -53.09 -27.51
N ARG A 4 38.77 -51.99 -27.35
CA ARG A 4 38.40 -50.82 -26.58
C ARG A 4 37.74 -49.70 -27.42
N SER A 5 37.87 -49.78 -28.75
CA SER A 5 37.27 -48.83 -29.72
C SER A 5 35.79 -49.11 -29.94
N ASP A 6 35.38 -50.39 -29.98
CA ASP A 6 34.01 -50.76 -30.30
C ASP A 6 33.02 -50.53 -29.13
N GLU A 7 33.50 -50.59 -27.90
CA GLU A 7 32.67 -50.31 -26.71
C GLU A 7 32.39 -48.83 -26.54
N VAL A 8 33.34 -47.97 -26.88
CA VAL A 8 33.16 -46.48 -26.87
C VAL A 8 32.25 -46.05 -27.99
N GLN A 9 32.33 -46.65 -29.17
CA GLN A 9 31.40 -46.35 -30.28
C GLN A 9 29.98 -46.82 -29.98
N LYS A 10 29.78 -48.02 -29.39
CA LYS A 10 28.48 -48.51 -28.95
C LYS A 10 27.86 -47.59 -27.88
N LYS A 11 28.63 -47.13 -26.88
CA LYS A 11 28.13 -46.19 -25.85
C LYS A 11 27.72 -44.86 -26.48
N ARG A 12 28.49 -44.30 -27.39
CA ARG A 12 28.13 -43.07 -28.10
C ARG A 12 26.87 -43.22 -28.96
N PHE A 13 26.69 -44.36 -29.61
CA PHE A 13 25.51 -44.64 -30.42
C PHE A 13 24.26 -44.81 -29.56
N VAL A 14 24.33 -45.46 -28.41
CA VAL A 14 23.24 -45.58 -27.46
C VAL A 14 22.88 -44.25 -26.84
N THR A 15 23.89 -43.41 -26.50
CA THR A 15 23.63 -42.08 -25.96
C THR A 15 22.97 -41.16 -27.00
N ALA A 16 23.35 -41.24 -28.28
CA ALA A 16 22.70 -40.51 -29.35
C ALA A 16 21.26 -40.97 -29.58
N LEU A 17 20.98 -42.28 -29.55
CA LEU A 17 19.62 -42.81 -29.67
C LEU A 17 18.70 -42.39 -28.51
N VAL A 18 19.20 -42.39 -27.29
CA VAL A 18 18.45 -41.89 -26.12
C VAL A 18 18.20 -40.40 -26.24
N GLY A 19 19.18 -39.61 -26.72
CA GLY A 19 19.01 -38.20 -26.96
C GLY A 19 17.93 -37.90 -28.01
N VAL A 20 17.90 -38.64 -29.12
CA VAL A 20 16.86 -38.50 -30.16
C VAL A 20 15.49 -38.91 -29.63
N ALA A 21 15.41 -39.99 -28.82
CA ALA A 21 14.13 -40.42 -28.22
C ALA A 21 13.57 -39.37 -27.24
N VAL A 22 14.42 -38.73 -26.44
CA VAL A 22 14.02 -37.63 -25.55
C VAL A 22 13.53 -36.42 -26.33
N VAL A 23 14.22 -36.03 -27.42
CA VAL A 23 13.80 -34.91 -28.27
C VAL A 23 12.48 -35.21 -28.98
N LEU A 24 12.29 -36.44 -29.46
CA LEU A 24 11.02 -36.84 -30.10
C LEU A 24 9.88 -36.93 -29.07
N GLY A 25 10.16 -37.37 -27.84
CA GLY A 25 9.20 -37.34 -26.74
C GLY A 25 8.80 -35.91 -26.36
N PHE A 26 9.76 -35.01 -26.32
CA PHE A 26 9.51 -33.58 -26.08
C PHE A 26 8.68 -32.95 -27.20
N LEU A 27 8.99 -33.24 -28.47
CA LEU A 27 8.24 -32.75 -29.62
C LEU A 27 6.81 -33.33 -29.66
N TYR A 28 6.62 -34.60 -29.25
CA TYR A 28 5.29 -35.21 -29.16
C TYR A 28 4.43 -34.57 -28.07
N VAL A 29 5.00 -34.27 -26.88
CA VAL A 29 4.30 -33.56 -25.82
C VAL A 29 4.00 -32.11 -26.21
N PHE A 30 4.92 -31.44 -26.93
CA PHE A 30 4.70 -30.07 -27.42
C PHE A 30 3.76 -29.99 -28.62
N GLN A 31 3.67 -31.01 -29.48
CA GLN A 31 2.69 -31.05 -30.56
C GLN A 31 1.26 -31.07 -30.04
N GLY A 32 1.00 -31.77 -28.93
CA GLY A 32 -0.28 -31.72 -28.22
C GLY A 32 -0.66 -30.32 -27.73
N SER A 33 0.33 -29.49 -27.38
CA SER A 33 0.13 -28.11 -26.91
C SER A 33 -0.01 -27.08 -28.05
N ILE A 34 0.56 -27.34 -29.23
CA ILE A 34 0.53 -26.41 -30.37
C ILE A 34 -0.72 -26.60 -31.25
N PHE A 35 -1.20 -27.84 -31.42
CA PHE A 35 -2.38 -28.12 -32.24
C PHE A 35 -3.69 -28.19 -31.45
N GLY A 36 -3.66 -28.21 -30.10
CA GLY A 36 -4.84 -28.10 -29.23
C GLY A 36 -5.35 -26.67 -29.03
N SER A 37 -4.63 -25.66 -29.51
CA SER A 37 -4.92 -24.23 -29.23
C SER A 37 -5.89 -23.56 -30.21
N GLN A 38 -6.35 -24.22 -31.30
CA GLN A 38 -7.24 -23.55 -32.25
C GLN A 38 -8.73 -23.65 -31.89
N ASN A 39 -9.11 -24.56 -30.96
CA ASN A 39 -10.53 -24.69 -30.57
C ASN A 39 -10.86 -24.08 -29.19
N SER A 40 -9.88 -23.66 -28.41
CA SER A 40 -10.14 -23.06 -27.09
C SER A 40 -10.31 -21.53 -27.10
N GLY A 41 -9.88 -20.85 -28.16
CA GLY A 41 -10.02 -19.40 -28.30
C GLY A 41 -11.46 -18.95 -28.57
N ALA A 42 -12.22 -19.72 -29.36
CA ALA A 42 -13.60 -19.41 -29.64
C ALA A 42 -14.53 -19.69 -28.45
N ALA A 43 -14.26 -20.75 -27.69
CA ALA A 43 -15.03 -21.09 -26.49
C ALA A 43 -14.81 -20.09 -25.34
N ALA A 44 -13.59 -19.55 -25.21
CA ALA A 44 -13.28 -18.54 -24.18
C ALA A 44 -13.91 -17.17 -24.48
N LEU A 45 -14.02 -16.82 -25.79
CA LEU A 45 -14.69 -15.59 -26.20
C LEU A 45 -16.21 -15.71 -26.06
N GLU A 46 -16.77 -16.89 -26.34
CA GLU A 46 -18.21 -17.15 -26.19
C GLU A 46 -18.63 -17.21 -24.71
N TYR A 47 -17.76 -17.72 -23.82
CA TYR A 47 -18.02 -17.74 -22.38
C TYR A 47 -17.96 -16.32 -21.77
N GLY A 48 -17.03 -15.48 -22.21
CA GLY A 48 -16.95 -14.07 -21.82
C GLY A 48 -18.18 -13.27 -22.26
N SER A 49 -18.67 -13.52 -23.50
CA SER A 49 -19.86 -12.87 -24.05
C SER A 49 -21.15 -13.31 -23.33
N LYS A 50 -21.27 -14.60 -23.00
CA LYS A 50 -22.44 -15.12 -22.26
C LYS A 50 -22.48 -14.65 -20.81
N SER A 51 -21.30 -14.45 -20.19
CA SER A 51 -21.20 -13.88 -18.84
C SER A 51 -21.63 -12.41 -18.82
N LEU A 52 -21.20 -11.61 -19.82
CA LEU A 52 -21.61 -10.21 -19.95
C LEU A 52 -23.10 -10.02 -20.21
N ARG A 53 -23.75 -10.95 -20.96
CA ARG A 53 -25.21 -10.91 -21.18
C ARG A 53 -26.02 -11.27 -19.92
N LYS A 54 -25.44 -11.99 -18.97
CA LYS A 54 -26.11 -12.31 -17.69
C LYS A 54 -26.12 -11.14 -16.70
N PHE A 55 -25.33 -10.10 -16.95
CA PHE A 55 -25.24 -8.90 -16.11
C PHE A 55 -26.02 -7.69 -16.64
N GLY A 56 -27.07 -7.91 -17.43
CA GLY A 56 -28.11 -6.90 -17.67
C GLY A 56 -27.68 -5.62 -18.37
N TRP A 57 -26.77 -5.69 -19.36
CA TRP A 57 -26.41 -4.59 -20.23
C TRP A 57 -26.88 -4.90 -21.65
N GLY A 58 -28.12 -4.63 -21.91
CA GLY A 58 -28.74 -4.68 -23.21
C GLY A 58 -30.11 -4.01 -23.10
N GLY A 59 -30.19 -2.77 -23.48
CA GLY A 59 -31.46 -2.13 -23.70
C GLY A 59 -32.04 -2.63 -24.99
N ASP A 60 -33.28 -2.99 -24.99
CA ASP A 60 -34.15 -2.95 -26.16
C ASP A 60 -35.50 -2.41 -25.71
N GLU A 61 -35.92 -1.40 -26.42
CA GLU A 61 -37.23 -0.77 -26.37
C GLU A 61 -38.27 -1.79 -26.86
N ASP A 62 -39.37 -1.95 -26.14
CA ASP A 62 -40.69 -2.07 -26.77
C ASP A 62 -41.76 -1.72 -25.74
N ALA A 63 -42.59 -0.79 -26.14
CA ALA A 63 -43.77 -0.32 -25.45
C ALA A 63 -44.89 -1.37 -25.53
N ASP A 64 -45.58 -1.64 -24.44
CA ASP A 64 -47.01 -1.86 -24.52
C ASP A 64 -47.74 -1.43 -23.23
N ASP A 65 -48.88 -0.84 -23.50
CA ASP A 65 -49.79 -0.07 -22.66
C ASP A 65 -50.76 -1.01 -21.94
N THR A 66 -50.84 -0.96 -20.62
CA THR A 66 -52.08 -1.31 -19.92
C THR A 66 -52.21 -0.57 -18.59
N SER A 67 -53.14 0.35 -18.60
CA SER A 67 -53.69 1.06 -17.43
C SER A 67 -54.38 0.12 -16.44
N SER A 68 -54.07 0.22 -15.12
CA SER A 68 -55.04 -0.07 -14.07
C SER A 68 -54.73 0.65 -12.76
N LYS A 69 -55.58 1.60 -12.47
CA LYS A 69 -56.16 2.05 -11.21
C LYS A 69 -55.24 2.13 -9.97
N PHE A 70 -54.82 3.36 -9.66
CA PHE A 70 -54.43 3.82 -8.34
C PHE A 70 -55.63 3.75 -7.37
N SER A 71 -55.47 3.08 -6.26
CA SER A 71 -56.17 3.36 -5.00
C SER A 71 -55.17 4.04 -4.06
N GLN A 72 -55.54 5.22 -3.67
CA GLN A 72 -54.86 6.11 -2.76
C GLN A 72 -55.10 5.66 -1.34
N GLU A 73 -54.07 5.21 -0.61
CA GLU A 73 -54.07 5.15 0.85
C GLU A 73 -52.62 5.24 1.37
N ASP A 74 -52.45 6.19 2.31
CA ASP A 74 -51.41 6.33 3.32
C ASP A 74 -49.96 6.62 2.86
N ALA A 75 -49.63 7.91 2.92
CA ALA A 75 -48.27 8.44 2.94
C ALA A 75 -47.59 8.06 4.25
N ASP A 76 -46.91 6.90 4.26
CA ASP A 76 -45.81 6.64 5.17
C ASP A 76 -44.52 6.87 4.38
N ASP A 77 -43.70 7.79 4.83
CA ASP A 77 -42.41 8.17 4.22
C ASP A 77 -41.41 7.01 4.36
N GLY A 78 -41.73 5.89 3.74
CA GLY A 78 -40.90 4.70 3.65
C GLY A 78 -39.69 4.98 2.79
N ILE A 79 -38.57 5.34 3.42
CA ILE A 79 -37.23 5.34 2.80
C ILE A 79 -37.04 3.96 2.18
N MET A 80 -37.19 3.83 0.86
CA MET A 80 -36.91 2.58 0.17
C MET A 80 -35.45 2.19 0.48
N ALA A 81 -35.29 1.09 1.22
CA ALA A 81 -33.98 0.56 1.57
C ALA A 81 -33.24 0.20 0.26
N LYS A 82 -32.23 0.98 -0.10
CA LYS A 82 -31.35 0.65 -1.21
C LYS A 82 -30.61 -0.64 -0.90
N SER A 83 -30.34 -1.47 -1.89
CA SER A 83 -29.58 -2.72 -1.75
C SER A 83 -28.42 -2.75 -2.70
N PHE A 84 -27.31 -3.37 -2.28
CA PHE A 84 -26.19 -3.68 -3.18
C PHE A 84 -26.17 -5.18 -3.47
N PRO A 85 -25.90 -5.59 -4.70
CA PRO A 85 -25.64 -7.00 -5.00
C PRO A 85 -24.37 -7.47 -4.27
N VAL A 86 -24.24 -8.77 -4.07
CA VAL A 86 -23.01 -9.38 -3.55
C VAL A 86 -22.14 -9.79 -4.74
N CYS A 87 -20.86 -9.44 -4.69
CA CYS A 87 -19.88 -9.87 -5.69
C CYS A 87 -19.68 -11.39 -5.63
N ASP A 88 -19.22 -11.97 -6.74
CA ASP A 88 -18.81 -13.37 -6.81
C ASP A 88 -17.67 -13.67 -5.80
N ASP A 89 -17.66 -14.85 -5.19
CA ASP A 89 -16.68 -15.30 -4.19
C ASP A 89 -15.23 -15.18 -4.66
N ARG A 90 -14.96 -15.31 -5.97
CA ARG A 90 -13.63 -15.10 -6.57
C ARG A 90 -13.09 -13.67 -6.37
N HIS A 91 -13.94 -12.72 -6.08
CA HIS A 91 -13.59 -11.33 -5.84
C HIS A 91 -13.36 -11.02 -4.35
N SER A 92 -13.34 -12.04 -3.48
CA SER A 92 -13.18 -11.85 -2.02
C SER A 92 -11.91 -11.06 -1.63
N GLU A 93 -10.92 -10.99 -2.51
CA GLU A 93 -9.67 -10.23 -2.31
C GLU A 93 -9.42 -9.21 -3.42
N LEU A 94 -10.50 -8.68 -4.01
CA LEU A 94 -10.42 -7.71 -5.10
C LEU A 94 -9.73 -6.41 -4.66
N ILE A 95 -8.76 -6.02 -5.47
CA ILE A 95 -8.12 -4.70 -5.43
C ILE A 95 -8.52 -3.98 -6.71
N PRO A 96 -9.52 -3.07 -6.69
CA PRO A 96 -10.17 -2.58 -7.91
C PRO A 96 -9.23 -1.92 -8.92
N CYS A 97 -8.23 -1.16 -8.44
CA CYS A 97 -7.25 -0.52 -9.32
C CYS A 97 -6.07 -1.42 -9.69
N LEU A 98 -6.10 -2.69 -9.31
CA LEU A 98 -5.16 -3.73 -9.71
C LEU A 98 -5.93 -4.95 -10.25
N ASP A 99 -7.01 -4.72 -10.96
CA ASP A 99 -7.84 -5.74 -11.56
C ASP A 99 -7.06 -6.51 -12.64
N ARG A 100 -6.89 -7.82 -12.43
CA ARG A 100 -6.13 -8.68 -13.35
C ARG A 100 -6.73 -8.74 -14.75
N HIS A 101 -8.05 -8.63 -14.87
CA HIS A 101 -8.72 -8.64 -16.16
C HIS A 101 -8.44 -7.36 -16.93
N LEU A 102 -8.53 -6.20 -16.27
CA LEU A 102 -8.18 -4.90 -16.84
C LEU A 102 -6.69 -4.88 -17.26
N ILE A 103 -5.81 -5.33 -16.39
CA ILE A 103 -4.37 -5.40 -16.65
C ILE A 103 -4.09 -6.35 -17.84
N TYR A 104 -4.79 -7.48 -17.93
CA TYR A 104 -4.66 -8.39 -19.07
C TYR A 104 -5.09 -7.73 -20.38
N GLN A 105 -6.18 -6.96 -20.38
CA GLN A 105 -6.61 -6.19 -21.55
C GLN A 105 -5.62 -5.10 -21.95
N LEU A 106 -4.94 -4.50 -20.97
CA LEU A 106 -3.96 -3.44 -21.18
C LEU A 106 -2.57 -3.97 -21.51
N ARG A 107 -2.26 -5.24 -21.25
CA ARG A 107 -0.89 -5.81 -21.30
C ARG A 107 -0.13 -5.57 -22.60
N LEU A 108 -0.83 -5.45 -23.75
CA LEU A 108 -0.20 -5.13 -25.03
C LEU A 108 0.23 -3.66 -25.14
N LYS A 109 -0.22 -2.80 -24.23
CA LYS A 109 0.10 -1.39 -24.13
C LYS A 109 1.02 -1.08 -22.96
N LEU A 110 1.26 -2.07 -22.07
CA LEU A 110 2.10 -1.95 -20.87
C LEU A 110 3.47 -2.54 -21.14
N ASP A 111 4.51 -1.87 -20.66
CA ASP A 111 5.85 -2.42 -20.64
C ASP A 111 6.03 -3.32 -19.40
N LEU A 112 6.00 -4.63 -19.62
CA LEU A 112 6.14 -5.62 -18.55
C LEU A 112 7.54 -5.60 -17.93
N SER A 113 8.58 -5.20 -18.69
CA SER A 113 9.95 -5.09 -18.19
C SER A 113 10.11 -3.94 -17.19
N LEU A 114 9.24 -2.93 -17.26
CA LEU A 114 9.19 -1.78 -16.36
C LEU A 114 8.24 -1.98 -15.17
N MET A 115 7.72 -3.19 -14.98
CA MET A 115 6.76 -3.53 -13.91
C MET A 115 5.45 -2.74 -13.96
N GLU A 116 5.13 -2.10 -15.07
CA GLU A 116 3.97 -1.23 -15.26
C GLU A 116 2.64 -1.94 -14.99
N HIS A 117 2.58 -3.25 -15.24
CA HIS A 117 1.41 -4.09 -14.96
C HIS A 117 1.12 -4.32 -13.46
N TYR A 118 2.03 -3.93 -12.56
CA TYR A 118 1.81 -3.92 -11.12
C TYR A 118 1.47 -2.52 -10.57
N GLU A 119 1.46 -1.50 -11.42
CA GLU A 119 1.00 -0.16 -11.07
C GLU A 119 -0.52 -0.08 -10.99
N ARG A 120 -1.02 1.01 -10.46
CA ARG A 120 -2.46 1.28 -10.40
C ARG A 120 -3.03 1.49 -11.80
N HIS A 121 -4.03 0.69 -12.14
CA HIS A 121 -4.86 0.82 -13.34
C HIS A 121 -6.31 0.74 -12.91
N CYS A 122 -6.90 1.90 -12.59
CA CYS A 122 -8.27 1.96 -12.12
C CYS A 122 -9.26 1.78 -13.29
N PRO A 123 -10.32 0.99 -13.12
CA PRO A 123 -11.37 0.88 -14.13
C PRO A 123 -12.11 2.21 -14.29
N PRO A 124 -12.54 2.58 -15.49
CA PRO A 124 -13.41 3.71 -15.68
C PRO A 124 -14.75 3.49 -14.96
N GLN A 125 -15.50 4.56 -14.72
CA GLN A 125 -16.69 4.54 -13.87
C GLN A 125 -17.70 3.45 -14.28
N GLU A 126 -17.90 3.24 -15.57
CA GLU A 126 -18.86 2.27 -16.13
C GLU A 126 -18.46 0.80 -15.87
N ARG A 127 -17.22 0.55 -15.48
CA ARG A 127 -16.68 -0.78 -15.19
C ARG A 127 -16.24 -0.97 -13.72
N ARG A 128 -16.60 -0.04 -12.85
CA ARG A 128 -16.35 -0.19 -11.42
C ARG A 128 -17.25 -1.24 -10.81
N TYR A 129 -16.77 -1.89 -9.78
CA TYR A 129 -17.57 -2.84 -9.02
C TYR A 129 -18.57 -2.05 -8.15
N ASN A 130 -19.85 -2.40 -8.29
CA ASN A 130 -20.97 -1.84 -7.54
C ASN A 130 -21.64 -2.88 -6.63
N CYS A 131 -20.85 -3.79 -6.07
CA CYS A 131 -21.28 -4.91 -5.26
C CYS A 131 -20.45 -5.05 -3.99
N LEU A 132 -21.02 -5.66 -2.95
CA LEU A 132 -20.34 -5.94 -1.70
C LEU A 132 -19.32 -7.08 -1.87
N ILE A 133 -18.09 -6.85 -1.45
CA ILE A 133 -17.03 -7.85 -1.50
C ILE A 133 -17.23 -8.88 -0.37
N PRO A 134 -17.51 -10.16 -0.68
CA PRO A 134 -17.71 -11.18 0.35
C PRO A 134 -16.37 -11.51 1.02
N PRO A 135 -16.37 -11.90 2.30
CA PRO A 135 -15.16 -12.44 2.92
C PRO A 135 -14.80 -13.81 2.30
N PRO A 136 -13.52 -14.21 2.33
CA PRO A 136 -13.09 -15.50 1.83
C PRO A 136 -13.73 -16.64 2.62
N HIS A 137 -13.75 -17.84 2.01
CA HIS A 137 -14.32 -19.01 2.67
C HIS A 137 -13.62 -19.30 4.01
N GLY A 138 -14.41 -19.52 5.06
CA GLY A 138 -13.89 -19.83 6.39
C GLY A 138 -13.39 -18.61 7.17
N TYR A 139 -13.59 -17.39 6.66
CA TYR A 139 -13.25 -16.17 7.38
C TYR A 139 -13.93 -16.12 8.75
N LYS A 140 -13.14 -15.78 9.77
CA LYS A 140 -13.61 -15.61 11.14
C LYS A 140 -13.06 -14.31 11.70
N VAL A 141 -13.90 -13.53 12.33
CA VAL A 141 -13.43 -12.34 13.05
C VAL A 141 -12.79 -12.79 14.35
N PRO A 142 -11.54 -12.42 14.62
CA PRO A 142 -10.96 -12.62 15.94
C PRO A 142 -11.69 -11.74 16.95
N ILE A 143 -11.94 -12.26 18.16
CA ILE A 143 -12.53 -11.46 19.26
C ILE A 143 -11.60 -10.30 19.61
N LYS A 144 -10.28 -10.54 19.45
CA LYS A 144 -9.23 -9.55 19.62
C LYS A 144 -8.01 -9.91 18.79
N TRP A 145 -7.14 -8.94 18.56
CA TRP A 145 -5.87 -9.16 17.92
C TRP A 145 -5.02 -10.21 18.66
N PRO A 146 -4.18 -11.02 17.96
CA PRO A 146 -3.12 -11.76 18.62
C PRO A 146 -2.24 -10.82 19.45
N ARG A 147 -1.66 -11.32 20.54
CA ARG A 147 -0.80 -10.50 21.42
C ARG A 147 0.41 -9.90 20.71
N SER A 148 0.98 -10.68 19.80
CA SER A 148 2.14 -10.27 19.00
C SER A 148 1.72 -9.82 17.60
N ARG A 149 2.42 -8.83 17.05
CA ARG A 149 2.33 -8.48 15.62
C ARG A 149 3.04 -9.51 14.72
N ASP A 150 3.69 -10.52 15.31
CA ASP A 150 4.28 -11.65 14.60
C ASP A 150 3.32 -12.84 14.47
N GLU A 151 2.03 -12.64 14.70
CA GLU A 151 1.00 -13.65 14.54
C GLU A 151 -0.24 -13.09 13.83
N VAL A 152 -0.84 -13.91 12.96
CA VAL A 152 -2.15 -13.63 12.35
C VAL A 152 -3.06 -14.85 12.45
N TRP A 153 -4.37 -14.64 12.43
CA TRP A 153 -5.36 -15.70 12.36
C TRP A 153 -5.43 -16.27 10.95
N LYS A 154 -5.11 -17.57 10.79
CA LYS A 154 -5.18 -18.27 9.50
C LYS A 154 -6.58 -18.20 8.87
N ALA A 155 -7.63 -18.15 9.67
CA ALA A 155 -9.00 -18.05 9.19
C ALA A 155 -9.28 -16.72 8.47
N ASN A 156 -8.54 -15.66 8.76
CA ASN A 156 -8.72 -14.34 8.14
C ASN A 156 -7.90 -14.18 6.87
N ILE A 157 -6.79 -14.91 6.75
CA ILE A 157 -5.91 -14.91 5.58
C ILE A 157 -5.40 -16.33 5.34
N PRO A 158 -6.17 -17.19 4.64
CA PRO A 158 -5.88 -18.61 4.52
C PRO A 158 -4.73 -18.96 3.55
N HIS A 159 -4.00 -17.97 3.06
CA HIS A 159 -2.89 -18.15 2.13
C HIS A 159 -1.62 -18.63 2.85
N THR A 160 -1.14 -19.81 2.52
CA THR A 160 0.01 -20.43 3.19
C THR A 160 1.20 -20.73 2.26
N HIS A 161 1.09 -20.37 0.98
CA HIS A 161 2.11 -20.70 -0.02
C HIS A 161 3.50 -20.13 0.31
N LEU A 162 3.58 -18.91 0.87
CA LEU A 162 4.85 -18.31 1.25
C LEU A 162 5.54 -19.04 2.41
N ALA A 163 4.80 -19.76 3.27
CA ALA A 163 5.39 -20.58 4.32
C ALA A 163 6.22 -21.74 3.76
N HIS A 164 5.86 -22.25 2.59
CA HIS A 164 6.60 -23.27 1.87
C HIS A 164 7.68 -22.65 0.98
N GLU A 165 7.30 -21.66 0.17
CA GLU A 165 8.19 -21.03 -0.82
C GLU A 165 9.39 -20.30 -0.17
N LYS A 166 9.18 -19.68 1.00
CA LYS A 166 10.18 -18.89 1.75
C LYS A 166 10.58 -19.56 3.07
N SER A 167 10.48 -20.89 3.16
CA SER A 167 10.79 -21.65 4.36
C SER A 167 12.27 -21.53 4.78
N ASP A 168 13.17 -21.48 3.82
CA ASP A 168 14.62 -21.27 4.01
C ASP A 168 14.98 -19.88 4.55
N GLN A 169 14.08 -18.93 4.40
CA GLN A 169 14.26 -17.53 4.83
C GLN A 169 13.44 -17.19 6.08
N ASN A 170 12.69 -18.13 6.63
CA ASN A 170 11.84 -17.95 7.81
C ASN A 170 10.88 -16.75 7.70
N TRP A 171 10.25 -16.57 6.53
CA TRP A 171 9.28 -15.50 6.38
C TRP A 171 8.06 -15.73 7.24
N MET A 172 7.50 -16.95 7.20
CA MET A 172 6.30 -17.31 7.95
C MET A 172 6.23 -18.83 8.17
N VAL A 173 5.54 -19.24 9.25
CA VAL A 173 5.32 -20.63 9.63
C VAL A 173 3.86 -20.83 10.04
N VAL A 174 3.21 -21.87 9.53
CA VAL A 174 1.84 -22.24 9.93
C VAL A 174 1.89 -23.01 11.24
N LYS A 175 1.18 -22.53 12.28
CA LYS A 175 1.08 -23.17 13.60
C LYS A 175 -0.39 -23.23 14.04
N GLY A 176 -1.05 -24.35 13.78
CA GLY A 176 -2.47 -24.54 14.15
C GLY A 176 -3.37 -23.50 13.49
N GLU A 177 -4.10 -22.76 14.30
CA GLU A 177 -5.04 -21.68 13.89
C GLU A 177 -4.35 -20.38 13.48
N LYS A 178 -3.02 -20.30 13.63
CA LYS A 178 -2.26 -19.09 13.36
C LYS A 178 -1.19 -19.28 12.29
N ILE A 179 -0.79 -18.21 11.67
CA ILE A 179 0.44 -18.06 10.92
C ILE A 179 1.37 -17.17 11.75
N VAL A 180 2.60 -17.62 11.96
CA VAL A 180 3.63 -16.96 12.78
C VAL A 180 4.74 -16.44 11.88
N PHE A 181 5.24 -15.26 12.17
CA PHE A 181 6.30 -14.56 11.45
C PHE A 181 7.55 -14.48 12.34
N PRO A 182 8.54 -15.38 12.17
CA PRO A 182 9.70 -15.43 13.05
C PRO A 182 10.68 -14.25 12.95
N GLY A 183 10.35 -13.23 12.14
CA GLY A 183 11.24 -12.10 11.89
C GLY A 183 12.34 -12.40 10.88
N GLY A 184 12.18 -13.46 10.08
CA GLY A 184 13.10 -13.83 9.01
C GLY A 184 12.98 -12.93 7.78
N GLY A 185 13.93 -13.09 6.89
CA GLY A 185 14.03 -12.43 5.59
C GLY A 185 15.32 -12.84 4.91
N THR A 186 15.48 -12.49 3.64
CA THR A 186 16.62 -12.95 2.82
C THR A 186 17.98 -12.61 3.43
N HIS A 187 18.10 -11.46 4.11
CA HIS A 187 19.32 -11.03 4.81
C HIS A 187 19.16 -10.94 6.34
N PHE A 188 18.05 -11.43 6.86
CA PHE A 188 17.77 -11.43 8.31
C PHE A 188 18.03 -12.81 8.91
N HIS A 189 19.16 -13.44 8.57
CA HIS A 189 19.50 -14.81 8.97
C HIS A 189 19.41 -15.05 10.48
N HIS A 190 19.57 -14.01 11.29
CA HIS A 190 19.52 -14.06 12.74
C HIS A 190 18.33 -13.29 13.34
N GLY A 191 17.36 -12.90 12.50
CA GLY A 191 16.20 -12.09 12.87
C GLY A 191 16.34 -10.61 12.52
N ALA A 192 15.21 -9.95 12.30
CA ALA A 192 15.14 -8.54 11.93
C ALA A 192 15.65 -7.61 13.04
N ASP A 193 15.46 -7.99 14.31
CA ASP A 193 15.95 -7.25 15.46
C ASP A 193 17.48 -7.06 15.43
N LYS A 194 18.22 -8.15 15.20
CA LYS A 194 19.68 -8.12 15.12
C LYS A 194 20.18 -7.40 13.87
N TYR A 195 19.46 -7.54 12.77
CA TYR A 195 19.77 -6.84 11.54
C TYR A 195 19.61 -5.32 11.71
N ILE A 196 18.53 -4.85 12.36
CA ILE A 196 18.28 -3.44 12.66
C ILE A 196 19.37 -2.89 13.61
N ALA A 197 19.69 -3.63 14.68
CA ALA A 197 20.75 -3.25 15.61
C ALA A 197 22.13 -3.17 14.93
N ALA A 198 22.41 -4.08 13.98
CA ALA A 198 23.65 -4.05 13.19
C ALA A 198 23.73 -2.79 12.31
N MET A 199 22.63 -2.38 11.67
CA MET A 199 22.60 -1.12 10.91
C MET A 199 22.85 0.11 11.79
N ALA A 200 22.20 0.17 12.96
CA ALA A 200 22.43 1.26 13.92
C ALA A 200 23.89 1.32 14.37
N ASN A 201 24.51 0.15 14.62
CA ASN A 201 25.94 0.06 14.94
C ASN A 201 26.84 0.52 13.79
N MET A 202 26.51 0.16 12.53
CA MET A 202 27.25 0.59 11.34
C MET A 202 27.26 2.11 11.20
N LEU A 203 26.15 2.75 11.54
CA LEU A 203 25.98 4.22 11.51
C LEU A 203 26.51 4.93 12.75
N ASN A 204 27.09 4.19 13.71
CA ASN A 204 27.55 4.71 15.00
C ASN A 204 26.46 5.45 15.80
N PHE A 205 25.21 5.01 15.70
CA PHE A 205 24.11 5.58 16.47
C PHE A 205 24.25 5.22 17.95
N SER A 206 23.96 6.18 18.81
CA SER A 206 24.11 6.01 20.26
C SER A 206 23.26 4.84 20.78
N GLY A 207 23.88 3.98 21.59
CA GLY A 207 23.23 2.80 22.15
C GLY A 207 22.86 1.72 21.12
N ASN A 208 23.34 1.81 19.88
CA ASN A 208 22.95 0.94 18.77
C ASN A 208 21.42 0.91 18.51
N VAL A 209 20.73 2.02 18.79
CA VAL A 209 19.29 2.17 18.58
C VAL A 209 19.06 2.91 17.27
N ILE A 210 18.27 2.29 16.38
CA ILE A 210 18.07 2.78 15.02
C ILE A 210 17.39 4.16 14.95
N ASN A 211 16.60 4.54 15.94
CA ASN A 211 15.92 5.84 15.96
C ASN A 211 16.85 7.04 16.15
N ASN A 212 18.12 6.80 16.48
CA ASN A 212 19.14 7.85 16.65
C ASN A 212 18.69 9.02 17.55
N GLY A 213 18.13 8.71 18.71
CA GLY A 213 17.59 9.72 19.63
C GLY A 213 16.36 10.46 19.07
N GLY A 214 15.55 9.79 18.28
CA GLY A 214 14.35 10.32 17.65
C GLY A 214 14.57 11.07 16.33
N ARG A 215 15.79 11.15 15.83
CA ARG A 215 16.10 11.81 14.55
C ARG A 215 15.74 10.97 13.35
N LEU A 216 15.80 9.65 13.46
CA LEU A 216 15.31 8.72 12.45
C LEU A 216 13.95 8.19 12.90
N ARG A 217 12.90 8.58 12.20
CA ARG A 217 11.51 8.24 12.54
C ARG A 217 10.76 7.59 11.37
N THR A 218 10.87 8.14 10.17
CA THR A 218 10.10 7.68 9.00
C THR A 218 10.98 6.91 8.02
N VAL A 219 10.58 5.71 7.66
CA VAL A 219 11.31 4.78 6.80
C VAL A 219 10.45 4.33 5.63
N LEU A 220 11.06 4.18 4.46
CA LEU A 220 10.45 3.49 3.31
C LEU A 220 11.13 2.12 3.14
N ASP A 221 10.38 1.05 3.37
CA ASP A 221 10.87 -0.32 3.19
C ASP A 221 10.43 -0.85 1.82
N VAL A 222 11.34 -0.83 0.85
CA VAL A 222 11.07 -1.18 -0.55
C VAL A 222 11.29 -2.67 -0.77
N GLY A 223 10.26 -3.38 -1.25
CA GLY A 223 10.27 -4.83 -1.35
C GLY A 223 10.22 -5.49 0.03
N CYS A 224 9.28 -5.04 0.85
CA CYS A 224 9.20 -5.35 2.29
C CYS A 224 8.94 -6.82 2.65
N GLY A 225 8.61 -7.68 1.68
CA GLY A 225 8.16 -9.04 1.97
C GLY A 225 6.92 -8.99 2.86
N VAL A 226 6.90 -9.82 3.91
CA VAL A 226 5.82 -9.82 4.91
C VAL A 226 6.01 -8.76 6.01
N ALA A 227 6.79 -7.72 5.73
CA ALA A 227 7.06 -6.55 6.56
C ALA A 227 7.69 -6.85 7.94
N SER A 228 8.55 -7.88 8.03
CA SER A 228 9.25 -8.15 9.29
C SER A 228 10.17 -6.99 9.71
N PHE A 229 10.86 -6.35 8.76
CA PHE A 229 11.68 -5.17 9.05
C PHE A 229 10.84 -4.03 9.65
N GLY A 230 9.76 -3.62 8.98
CA GLY A 230 8.86 -2.57 9.46
C GLY A 230 8.21 -2.90 10.81
N GLY A 231 7.86 -4.18 11.04
CA GLY A 231 7.27 -4.63 12.29
C GLY A 231 8.20 -4.48 13.50
N TYR A 232 9.46 -4.84 13.32
CA TYR A 232 10.46 -4.75 14.39
C TYR A 232 10.96 -3.33 14.65
N LEU A 233 10.84 -2.41 13.67
CA LEU A 233 11.14 -0.99 13.85
C LEU A 233 10.20 -0.30 14.85
N LEU A 234 8.94 -0.76 14.96
CA LEU A 234 7.95 -0.15 15.84
C LEU A 234 8.40 -0.10 17.31
N SER A 235 9.11 -1.13 17.78
CA SER A 235 9.65 -1.18 19.15
C SER A 235 10.75 -0.15 19.43
N SER A 236 11.28 0.48 18.38
CA SER A 236 12.30 1.53 18.45
C SER A 236 11.74 2.92 18.15
N ASP A 237 10.42 3.11 18.23
CA ASP A 237 9.75 4.36 17.84
C ASP A 237 10.04 4.81 16.40
N VAL A 238 10.31 3.87 15.51
CA VAL A 238 10.49 4.10 14.08
C VAL A 238 9.31 3.48 13.33
N ILE A 239 8.74 4.23 12.39
CA ILE A 239 7.62 3.77 11.59
C ILE A 239 8.04 3.63 10.13
N ALA A 240 7.79 2.45 9.55
CA ALA A 240 8.10 2.19 8.16
C ALA A 240 6.83 2.13 7.32
N MET A 241 6.83 2.78 6.16
CA MET A 241 5.89 2.47 5.09
C MET A 241 6.45 1.27 4.34
N SER A 242 5.88 0.10 4.58
CA SER A 242 6.27 -1.14 3.91
C SER A 242 5.62 -1.21 2.53
N LEU A 243 6.44 -1.30 1.48
CA LEU A 243 5.99 -1.24 0.09
C LEU A 243 6.33 -2.54 -0.63
N ALA A 244 5.35 -3.18 -1.27
CA ALA A 244 5.56 -4.30 -2.19
C ALA A 244 4.43 -4.38 -3.23
N PRO A 245 4.73 -4.94 -4.43
CA PRO A 245 3.72 -5.21 -5.45
C PRO A 245 2.89 -6.47 -5.11
N ASN A 246 1.80 -6.66 -5.84
CA ASN A 246 1.08 -7.93 -5.90
C ASN A 246 1.67 -8.79 -7.04
N ASP A 247 2.92 -9.19 -6.89
CA ASP A 247 3.69 -10.00 -7.85
C ASP A 247 3.52 -11.52 -7.61
N VAL A 248 4.50 -12.30 -8.00
CA VAL A 248 4.53 -13.76 -7.77
C VAL A 248 4.51 -14.14 -6.28
N HIS A 249 4.95 -13.25 -5.39
CA HIS A 249 4.87 -13.42 -3.95
C HIS A 249 3.58 -12.78 -3.41
N GLN A 250 2.45 -13.29 -3.85
CA GLN A 250 1.14 -12.72 -3.51
C GLN A 250 0.93 -12.55 -2.00
N ASN A 251 0.05 -11.63 -1.64
CA ASN A 251 -0.41 -11.39 -0.27
C ASN A 251 0.62 -10.78 0.70
N GLN A 252 1.81 -10.36 0.24
CA GLN A 252 2.83 -9.74 1.11
C GLN A 252 2.24 -8.57 1.94
N ILE A 253 1.61 -7.62 1.27
CA ILE A 253 1.00 -6.44 1.91
C ILE A 253 -0.23 -6.82 2.74
N GLN A 254 -1.00 -7.83 2.33
CA GLN A 254 -2.12 -8.33 3.12
C GLN A 254 -1.63 -8.90 4.46
N PHE A 255 -0.55 -9.70 4.46
CA PHE A 255 0.08 -10.17 5.69
C PHE A 255 0.59 -9.04 6.57
N ALA A 256 1.25 -8.03 5.99
CA ALA A 256 1.72 -6.87 6.74
C ALA A 256 0.58 -6.16 7.47
N LEU A 257 -0.51 -5.87 6.76
CA LEU A 257 -1.69 -5.21 7.32
C LEU A 257 -2.43 -6.10 8.33
N GLU A 258 -2.51 -7.43 8.07
CA GLU A 258 -3.09 -8.39 9.02
C GLU A 258 -2.26 -8.52 10.30
N ARG A 259 -0.96 -8.27 10.26
CA ARG A 259 -0.08 -8.14 11.43
C ARG A 259 -0.24 -6.81 12.17
N GLY A 260 -0.95 -5.85 11.62
CA GLY A 260 -1.04 -4.50 12.16
C GLY A 260 0.21 -3.66 11.92
N ILE A 261 0.90 -3.90 10.80
CA ILE A 261 2.12 -3.17 10.39
C ILE A 261 1.77 -2.23 9.24
N PRO A 262 2.26 -0.97 9.25
CA PRO A 262 2.01 -0.03 8.17
C PRO A 262 2.51 -0.55 6.83
N ALA A 263 1.63 -0.57 5.82
CA ALA A 263 1.98 -1.08 4.50
C ALA A 263 1.11 -0.45 3.41
N TYR A 264 1.67 -0.39 2.20
CA TYR A 264 1.02 0.14 1.01
C TYR A 264 1.32 -0.77 -0.18
N LEU A 265 0.28 -1.10 -0.95
CA LEU A 265 0.42 -1.89 -2.17
C LEU A 265 0.89 -0.99 -3.31
N GLY A 266 2.12 -1.21 -3.79
CA GLY A 266 2.69 -0.41 -4.86
C GLY A 266 4.02 -0.96 -5.35
N VAL A 267 4.52 -0.39 -6.41
CA VAL A 267 5.75 -0.81 -7.09
C VAL A 267 6.54 0.41 -7.56
N LEU A 268 7.85 0.28 -7.61
CA LEU A 268 8.71 1.18 -8.37
C LEU A 268 8.69 0.74 -9.85
N GLY A 269 7.83 1.35 -10.62
CA GLY A 269 7.58 1.05 -12.03
C GLY A 269 7.92 2.23 -12.93
N THR A 270 6.91 2.90 -13.45
CA THR A 270 7.03 4.05 -14.36
C THR A 270 6.56 5.35 -13.72
N LYS A 271 5.70 5.27 -12.69
CA LYS A 271 5.08 6.42 -12.02
C LYS A 271 5.70 6.68 -10.66
N ARG A 272 5.69 7.94 -10.24
CA ARG A 272 6.12 8.35 -8.90
C ARG A 272 5.33 7.62 -7.82
N LEU A 273 6.01 7.33 -6.72
CA LEU A 273 5.35 6.84 -5.51
C LEU A 273 4.41 7.91 -4.92
N PRO A 274 3.32 7.52 -4.23
CA PRO A 274 2.32 8.46 -3.71
C PRO A 274 2.79 9.22 -2.45
N TYR A 275 4.09 9.49 -2.37
CA TYR A 275 4.73 10.21 -1.27
C TYR A 275 5.37 11.49 -1.76
N PRO A 276 5.26 12.59 -1.02
CA PRO A 276 5.89 13.84 -1.40
C PRO A 276 7.42 13.75 -1.29
N SER A 277 8.09 14.70 -1.89
CA SER A 277 9.55 14.84 -1.75
C SER A 277 9.94 15.07 -0.29
N ARG A 278 11.12 14.59 0.11
CA ARG A 278 11.70 14.81 1.46
C ARG A 278 10.81 14.26 2.59
N SER A 279 10.33 13.03 2.45
CA SER A 279 9.42 12.38 3.41
C SER A 279 10.14 11.44 4.38
N PHE A 280 11.18 10.74 3.93
CA PHE A 280 11.80 9.65 4.68
C PHE A 280 13.24 9.96 5.09
N GLU A 281 13.61 9.59 6.31
CA GLU A 281 14.98 9.63 6.80
C GLU A 281 15.81 8.41 6.36
N LEU A 282 15.16 7.29 6.06
CA LEU A 282 15.79 6.06 5.60
C LEU A 282 14.94 5.41 4.51
N ALA A 283 15.56 5.01 3.41
CA ALA A 283 15.02 4.01 2.49
C ALA A 283 15.80 2.69 2.69
N HIS A 284 15.09 1.58 2.69
CA HIS A 284 15.66 0.25 2.91
C HIS A 284 15.29 -0.68 1.75
N CYS A 285 16.26 -1.49 1.31
CA CYS A 285 16.07 -2.56 0.34
C CYS A 285 16.92 -3.76 0.76
N SER A 286 16.28 -4.87 1.08
CA SER A 286 16.93 -6.13 1.36
C SER A 286 16.57 -7.13 0.28
N ARG A 287 17.44 -7.24 -0.75
CA ARG A 287 17.24 -8.06 -1.95
C ARG A 287 15.85 -7.83 -2.60
N CYS A 288 15.50 -6.57 -2.77
CA CYS A 288 14.20 -6.14 -3.28
C CYS A 288 13.99 -6.39 -4.79
N ARG A 289 14.98 -6.96 -5.49
CA ARG A 289 14.94 -7.34 -6.91
C ARG A 289 14.57 -6.18 -7.85
N ILE A 290 15.09 -5.00 -7.56
CA ILE A 290 14.89 -3.80 -8.37
C ILE A 290 16.16 -3.57 -9.19
N ASP A 291 15.99 -3.35 -10.50
CA ASP A 291 17.07 -2.92 -11.37
C ASP A 291 17.30 -1.41 -11.21
N TRP A 292 18.21 -1.06 -10.29
CA TRP A 292 18.51 0.32 -9.93
C TRP A 292 19.20 1.10 -11.06
N LEU A 293 19.75 0.42 -12.06
CA LEU A 293 20.41 1.04 -13.20
C LEU A 293 19.47 1.30 -14.39
N GLN A 294 18.27 0.72 -14.34
CA GLN A 294 17.27 0.84 -15.39
C GLN A 294 16.97 2.31 -15.71
N ARG A 295 16.87 2.62 -17.00
CA ARG A 295 16.49 3.96 -17.50
C ARG A 295 17.30 5.09 -16.85
N ASN A 296 18.64 4.98 -16.87
CA ASN A 296 19.58 5.94 -16.28
C ASN A 296 19.41 6.12 -14.76
N GLY A 297 19.02 5.08 -14.04
CA GLY A 297 18.88 5.11 -12.60
C GLY A 297 17.59 5.77 -12.09
N ILE A 298 16.54 5.83 -12.91
CA ILE A 298 15.29 6.55 -12.59
C ILE A 298 14.64 6.06 -11.29
N LEU A 299 14.77 4.77 -10.96
CA LEU A 299 14.21 4.20 -9.72
C LEU A 299 15.00 4.67 -8.49
N LEU A 300 16.31 4.80 -8.60
CA LEU A 300 17.16 5.36 -7.55
C LEU A 300 16.92 6.86 -7.38
N LEU A 301 16.64 7.57 -8.49
CA LEU A 301 16.28 8.99 -8.47
C LEU A 301 14.90 9.23 -7.85
N GLU A 302 13.98 8.28 -7.94
CA GLU A 302 12.72 8.34 -7.20
C GLU A 302 12.96 8.18 -5.70
N LEU A 303 13.87 7.31 -5.26
CA LEU A 303 14.30 7.27 -3.86
C LEU A 303 14.98 8.57 -3.44
N ASP A 304 15.82 9.15 -4.31
CA ASP A 304 16.42 10.47 -4.05
C ASP A 304 15.34 11.53 -3.80
N ARG A 305 14.29 11.57 -4.61
CA ARG A 305 13.17 12.50 -4.45
C ARG A 305 12.52 12.39 -3.08
N VAL A 306 12.23 11.17 -2.61
CA VAL A 306 11.50 10.95 -1.35
C VAL A 306 12.37 10.97 -0.11
N LEU A 307 13.70 10.81 -0.24
CA LEU A 307 14.62 10.92 0.88
C LEU A 307 14.87 12.36 1.29
N ARG A 308 14.94 12.60 2.60
CA ARG A 308 15.32 13.90 3.18
C ARG A 308 16.78 14.23 2.92
N PRO A 309 17.19 15.50 2.99
CA PRO A 309 18.59 15.88 3.09
C PRO A 309 19.26 15.12 4.25
N GLY A 310 20.44 14.52 4.01
CA GLY A 310 21.10 13.68 5.00
C GLY A 310 20.44 12.33 5.28
N GLY A 311 19.40 11.99 4.53
CA GLY A 311 18.72 10.68 4.63
C GLY A 311 19.60 9.55 4.11
N TYR A 312 19.32 8.35 4.56
CA TYR A 312 20.10 7.16 4.28
C TYR A 312 19.40 6.24 3.27
N PHE A 313 20.19 5.52 2.46
CA PHE A 313 19.72 4.36 1.71
C PHE A 313 20.51 3.13 2.16
N ALA A 314 19.83 2.23 2.88
CA ALA A 314 20.39 0.96 3.32
C ALA A 314 20.08 -0.12 2.29
N TYR A 315 21.12 -0.67 1.69
CA TYR A 315 21.06 -1.65 0.62
C TYR A 315 21.77 -2.93 1.02
N SER A 316 21.01 -4.02 1.17
CA SER A 316 21.53 -5.35 1.46
C SER A 316 21.21 -6.27 0.28
N SER A 317 22.19 -6.51 -0.57
CA SER A 317 22.01 -7.28 -1.81
C SER A 317 23.34 -7.87 -2.27
N PRO A 318 23.33 -8.97 -3.05
CA PRO A 318 24.53 -9.64 -3.54
C PRO A 318 25.56 -8.71 -4.17
N GLU A 319 25.12 -7.75 -4.96
CA GLU A 319 25.99 -6.82 -5.68
C GLU A 319 26.91 -6.03 -4.74
N ALA A 320 26.48 -5.77 -3.51
CA ALA A 320 27.29 -5.04 -2.52
C ALA A 320 28.47 -5.85 -1.97
N TYR A 321 28.47 -7.20 -2.12
CA TYR A 321 29.49 -8.09 -1.52
C TYR A 321 29.90 -9.27 -2.40
N ALA A 322 29.24 -9.49 -3.51
CA ALA A 322 29.54 -10.60 -4.42
C ALA A 322 30.91 -10.46 -5.09
N GLN A 323 31.38 -11.57 -5.61
CA GLN A 323 32.66 -11.66 -6.31
C GLN A 323 32.52 -12.18 -7.75
N ASP A 324 31.29 -12.51 -8.17
CA ASP A 324 31.03 -12.86 -9.56
C ASP A 324 31.03 -11.62 -10.45
N GLU A 325 31.28 -11.84 -11.74
CA GLU A 325 31.55 -10.79 -12.70
C GLU A 325 30.35 -9.85 -12.91
N GLU A 326 29.14 -10.41 -12.92
CA GLU A 326 27.91 -9.63 -13.17
C GLU A 326 27.57 -8.74 -11.97
N ASP A 327 27.57 -9.27 -10.76
CA ASP A 327 27.29 -8.49 -9.56
C ASP A 327 28.36 -7.40 -9.33
N LEU A 328 29.64 -7.69 -9.65
CA LEU A 328 30.71 -6.69 -9.61
C LEU A 328 30.50 -5.58 -10.64
N ARG A 329 30.02 -5.90 -11.83
CA ARG A 329 29.69 -4.92 -12.87
C ARG A 329 28.57 -4.01 -12.37
N ILE A 330 27.46 -4.58 -11.89
CA ILE A 330 26.32 -3.83 -11.35
C ILE A 330 26.76 -2.93 -10.19
N TRP A 331 27.56 -3.47 -9.26
CA TRP A 331 28.12 -2.68 -8.15
C TRP A 331 28.94 -1.48 -8.63
N LYS A 332 29.79 -1.67 -9.61
CA LYS A 332 30.63 -0.61 -10.18
C LYS A 332 29.78 0.50 -10.81
N GLU A 333 28.81 0.12 -11.63
CA GLU A 333 27.91 1.06 -12.30
C GLU A 333 27.02 1.81 -11.32
N MET A 334 26.46 1.10 -10.32
CA MET A 334 25.65 1.71 -9.27
C MET A 334 26.46 2.65 -8.39
N SER A 335 27.69 2.26 -8.01
CA SER A 335 28.58 3.13 -7.23
C SER A 335 28.92 4.42 -7.99
N ALA A 336 29.19 4.32 -9.29
CA ALA A 336 29.45 5.48 -10.14
C ALA A 336 28.19 6.38 -10.29
N LEU A 337 26.99 5.79 -10.33
CA LEU A 337 25.74 6.54 -10.40
C LEU A 337 25.50 7.33 -9.11
N VAL A 338 25.59 6.68 -7.95
CA VAL A 338 25.34 7.33 -6.65
C VAL A 338 26.39 8.41 -6.34
N GLU A 339 27.65 8.23 -6.81
CA GLU A 339 28.68 9.27 -6.73
C GLU A 339 28.29 10.52 -7.53
N ARG A 340 27.81 10.33 -8.78
CA ARG A 340 27.29 11.44 -9.59
C ARG A 340 26.02 12.07 -9.01
N MET A 341 25.24 11.34 -8.20
CA MET A 341 24.13 11.85 -7.39
C MET A 341 24.60 12.54 -6.10
N CYS A 342 25.92 12.68 -5.90
CA CYS A 342 26.52 13.27 -4.70
C CYS A 342 26.25 12.49 -3.40
N TRP A 343 25.82 11.23 -3.47
CA TRP A 343 25.68 10.39 -2.30
C TRP A 343 27.06 9.87 -1.86
N LYS A 344 27.24 9.70 -0.55
CA LYS A 344 28.48 9.18 0.02
C LYS A 344 28.20 7.87 0.76
N ILE A 345 29.17 6.97 0.80
CA ILE A 345 29.10 5.78 1.65
C ILE A 345 29.21 6.22 3.10
N ALA A 346 28.14 6.05 3.87
CA ALA A 346 28.14 6.26 5.32
C ALA A 346 28.73 5.05 6.05
N ALA A 347 28.41 3.83 5.58
CA ALA A 347 28.95 2.59 6.13
C ALA A 347 28.86 1.46 5.09
N LYS A 348 29.80 0.50 5.17
CA LYS A 348 29.73 -0.76 4.43
C LYS A 348 30.27 -1.88 5.30
N ARG A 349 29.48 -2.95 5.51
CA ARG A 349 29.88 -4.13 6.29
C ARG A 349 29.13 -5.35 5.78
N ASN A 350 29.87 -6.45 5.58
CA ASN A 350 29.30 -7.71 5.13
C ASN A 350 28.43 -7.51 3.87
N GLN A 351 27.14 -7.79 4.00
CA GLN A 351 26.15 -7.78 2.92
C GLN A 351 25.42 -6.44 2.77
N THR A 352 25.77 -5.43 3.57
CA THR A 352 25.05 -4.17 3.64
C THR A 352 25.96 -2.98 3.34
N VAL A 353 25.50 -2.11 2.47
CA VAL A 353 26.06 -0.76 2.27
C VAL A 353 24.98 0.26 2.63
N ILE A 354 25.37 1.34 3.25
CA ILE A 354 24.49 2.47 3.57
C ILE A 354 25.10 3.72 2.94
N TRP A 355 24.35 4.32 2.02
CA TRP A 355 24.68 5.63 1.49
C TRP A 355 23.95 6.71 2.25
N VAL A 356 24.52 7.91 2.26
CA VAL A 356 23.91 9.13 2.79
C VAL A 356 23.79 10.17 1.69
N LYS A 357 22.61 10.74 1.56
CA LYS A 357 22.27 11.81 0.66
C LYS A 357 22.90 13.14 1.14
N PRO A 358 23.34 14.08 0.25
CA PRO A 358 23.89 15.38 0.70
C PRO A 358 22.84 16.19 1.47
N LEU A 359 23.36 17.09 2.33
CA LEU A 359 22.52 17.99 3.14
C LEU A 359 22.06 19.23 2.37
N ASN A 360 22.77 19.61 1.31
CA ASN A 360 22.52 20.82 0.53
C ASN A 360 22.85 20.64 -0.95
N ASN A 361 22.65 21.68 -1.75
CA ASN A 361 22.90 21.66 -3.19
C ASN A 361 24.37 21.85 -3.58
N ASP A 362 25.31 22.09 -2.66
CA ASP A 362 26.67 22.51 -2.98
C ASP A 362 27.38 21.54 -3.93
N CYS A 363 27.28 20.24 -3.66
CA CYS A 363 27.86 19.21 -4.54
C CYS A 363 27.20 19.21 -5.91
N TYR A 364 25.90 19.39 -5.99
CA TYR A 364 25.18 19.40 -7.28
C TYR A 364 25.62 20.55 -8.17
N MET A 365 25.87 21.71 -7.59
CA MET A 365 26.33 22.92 -8.29
C MET A 365 27.79 22.83 -8.73
N GLN A 366 28.59 21.96 -8.12
CA GLN A 366 30.01 21.76 -8.45
C GLN A 366 30.25 20.68 -9.50
N ARG A 367 29.21 19.94 -9.90
CA ARG A 367 29.36 18.91 -10.94
C ARG A 367 29.70 19.52 -12.28
N PRO A 368 30.57 18.87 -13.08
CA PRO A 368 30.87 19.34 -14.44
C PRO A 368 29.57 19.51 -15.27
N PRO A 369 29.50 20.52 -16.14
CA PRO A 369 28.38 20.66 -17.08
C PRO A 369 28.17 19.39 -17.91
N GLY A 370 26.88 18.96 -18.04
CA GLY A 370 26.53 17.74 -18.77
C GLY A 370 26.68 16.45 -17.96
N THR A 371 26.94 16.53 -16.63
CA THR A 371 26.94 15.34 -15.77
C THR A 371 25.54 14.74 -15.68
N GLU A 372 25.41 13.47 -16.04
CA GLU A 372 24.19 12.68 -15.86
C GLU A 372 24.16 11.97 -14.49
N PRO A 373 23.01 11.93 -13.78
CA PRO A 373 21.72 12.53 -14.15
C PRO A 373 21.72 14.06 -13.98
N PRO A 374 20.94 14.79 -14.81
CA PRO A 374 20.83 16.24 -14.72
C PRO A 374 20.03 16.65 -13.47
N LEU A 375 20.03 17.93 -13.13
CA LEU A 375 19.05 18.49 -12.19
C LEU A 375 17.68 18.61 -12.88
N CYS A 376 16.61 18.35 -12.12
CA CYS A 376 15.24 18.58 -12.59
C CYS A 376 15.03 20.06 -12.91
N ARG A 377 14.18 20.34 -13.87
CA ARG A 377 13.88 21.72 -14.29
C ARG A 377 13.06 22.44 -13.20
N SER A 378 13.18 23.75 -13.14
CA SER A 378 12.47 24.58 -12.16
C SER A 378 10.93 24.52 -12.26
N ASN A 379 10.39 24.09 -13.40
CA ASN A 379 8.96 23.88 -13.60
C ASN A 379 8.48 22.45 -13.24
N ASP A 380 9.35 21.59 -12.74
CA ASP A 380 8.97 20.28 -12.23
C ASP A 380 8.53 20.41 -10.78
N ASP A 381 7.25 20.12 -10.51
CA ASP A 381 6.76 19.99 -9.15
C ASP A 381 7.12 18.59 -8.62
N PRO A 382 8.06 18.48 -7.65
CA PRO A 382 8.45 17.19 -7.09
C PRO A 382 7.37 16.53 -6.23
N ASP A 383 6.32 17.26 -5.89
CA ASP A 383 5.22 16.81 -5.02
C ASP A 383 3.96 16.44 -5.79
N ALA A 384 3.92 16.68 -7.09
CA ALA A 384 2.93 16.11 -7.98
C ALA A 384 3.22 14.61 -8.16
N VAL A 385 2.38 13.73 -7.58
CA VAL A 385 2.71 12.30 -7.46
C VAL A 385 1.68 11.36 -8.07
N LEU A 386 0.37 11.70 -8.05
CA LEU A 386 -0.66 10.79 -8.55
C LEU A 386 -0.66 10.72 -10.07
N GLY A 387 -0.36 9.54 -10.60
CA GLY A 387 -0.31 9.31 -12.04
C GLY A 387 0.86 9.96 -12.79
N VAL A 388 1.74 10.68 -12.10
CA VAL A 388 2.87 11.41 -12.69
C VAL A 388 4.01 10.45 -13.01
N PRO A 389 4.56 10.43 -14.23
CA PRO A 389 5.73 9.64 -14.57
C PRO A 389 6.97 10.04 -13.75
N MET A 390 7.78 9.06 -13.38
CA MET A 390 9.10 9.32 -12.81
C MET A 390 9.97 10.12 -13.79
N LYS A 391 10.94 10.83 -13.27
CA LYS A 391 11.91 11.62 -14.06
C LYS A 391 13.33 11.23 -13.73
N ALA A 392 14.16 11.03 -14.76
CA ALA A 392 15.58 10.72 -14.62
C ALA A 392 16.39 11.99 -14.35
N CYS A 393 16.08 12.69 -13.25
CA CYS A 393 16.76 13.90 -12.81
C CYS A 393 16.81 13.98 -11.29
N ILE A 394 17.81 14.67 -10.75
CA ILE A 394 17.95 14.96 -9.32
C ILE A 394 17.08 16.17 -8.98
N THR A 395 16.22 16.04 -7.98
CA THR A 395 15.42 17.16 -7.45
C THR A 395 16.28 18.03 -6.54
N PRO A 396 16.63 19.28 -6.93
CA PRO A 396 17.39 20.16 -6.06
C PRO A 396 16.58 20.55 -4.82
N TYR A 397 17.26 20.91 -3.75
CA TYR A 397 16.62 21.43 -2.54
C TYR A 397 16.16 22.87 -2.72
N SER A 398 14.96 23.19 -2.24
CA SER A 398 14.53 24.57 -2.00
C SER A 398 15.18 25.14 -0.74
N ASP A 399 15.07 26.44 -0.52
CA ASP A 399 15.60 27.10 0.67
C ASP A 399 15.02 26.55 1.99
N HIS A 400 13.82 25.97 1.93
CA HIS A 400 13.13 25.39 3.09
C HIS A 400 13.41 23.88 3.27
N ASP A 401 13.83 23.18 2.22
CA ASP A 401 14.12 21.74 2.31
C ASP A 401 15.32 21.43 3.21
N HIS A 402 16.27 22.34 3.36
CA HIS A 402 17.42 22.19 4.26
C HIS A 402 16.98 21.98 5.71
N LYS A 403 15.88 22.62 6.12
CA LYS A 403 15.36 22.59 7.50
C LYS A 403 14.75 21.24 7.90
N VAL A 404 14.55 20.32 6.97
CA VAL A 404 13.97 19.00 7.25
C VAL A 404 14.97 17.86 7.17
N GLY A 405 16.26 18.19 7.19
CA GLY A 405 17.36 17.24 7.16
C GLY A 405 18.24 17.32 8.40
N GLY A 406 19.01 16.28 8.64
CA GLY A 406 20.02 16.26 9.70
C GLY A 406 19.45 16.48 11.10
N SER A 407 19.94 17.51 11.78
CA SER A 407 19.53 17.85 13.15
C SER A 407 18.51 19.00 13.23
N GLU A 408 18.10 19.57 12.07
CA GLU A 408 17.24 20.76 12.06
C GLU A 408 15.78 20.43 12.30
N LEU A 409 15.31 19.24 11.88
CA LEU A 409 13.97 18.76 12.22
C LEU A 409 13.95 18.29 13.68
N ALA A 410 12.94 18.71 14.45
CA ALA A 410 12.80 18.30 15.85
C ALA A 410 12.80 16.76 15.96
N PRO A 411 13.47 16.20 16.99
CA PRO A 411 13.47 14.75 17.20
C PRO A 411 12.08 14.25 17.59
N TRP A 412 11.78 12.99 17.29
CA TRP A 412 10.60 12.31 17.82
C TRP A 412 10.75 12.08 19.34
N PRO A 413 9.69 12.24 20.18
CA PRO A 413 8.31 12.61 19.79
C PRO A 413 8.04 14.12 19.69
N ALA A 414 9.01 15.00 19.97
CA ALA A 414 8.80 16.44 19.99
C ALA A 414 8.27 17.00 18.67
N ARG A 415 8.69 16.44 17.50
CA ARG A 415 8.18 16.88 16.18
C ARG A 415 6.68 16.69 16.00
N LEU A 416 6.03 15.88 16.84
CA LEU A 416 4.60 15.64 16.74
C LEU A 416 3.77 16.89 17.11
N THR A 417 4.29 17.68 18.06
CA THR A 417 3.64 18.87 18.59
C THR A 417 4.34 20.19 18.24
N ASN A 418 5.60 20.12 17.80
CA ASN A 418 6.29 21.32 17.34
C ASN A 418 5.84 21.68 15.91
N PRO A 419 5.59 22.97 15.62
CA PRO A 419 5.25 23.40 14.27
C PRO A 419 6.31 22.94 13.24
N PRO A 420 5.91 22.28 12.14
CA PRO A 420 6.85 21.87 11.11
C PRO A 420 7.60 23.03 10.48
N PRO A 421 8.89 22.89 10.12
CA PRO A 421 9.68 23.98 9.52
C PRO A 421 9.11 24.52 8.21
N ARG A 422 8.39 23.68 7.45
CA ARG A 422 7.77 24.02 6.15
C ARG A 422 6.32 24.49 6.27
N LEU A 423 5.83 24.73 7.48
CA LEU A 423 4.41 25.07 7.73
C LEU A 423 3.96 26.32 6.98
N ALA A 424 4.79 27.35 6.93
CA ALA A 424 4.49 28.60 6.24
C ALA A 424 4.35 28.44 4.72
N ASP A 425 5.00 27.46 4.11
CA ASP A 425 4.91 27.18 2.67
C ASP A 425 3.48 26.80 2.24
N PHE A 426 2.67 26.34 3.18
CA PHE A 426 1.27 25.96 3.00
C PHE A 426 0.27 27.00 3.53
N GLY A 427 0.76 28.19 3.90
CA GLY A 427 -0.08 29.29 4.41
C GLY A 427 -0.54 29.13 5.85
N TYR A 428 0.06 28.23 6.64
CA TYR A 428 -0.24 28.05 8.05
C TYR A 428 0.76 28.79 8.94
N SER A 429 0.26 29.43 10.01
CA SER A 429 1.09 29.94 11.10
C SER A 429 1.23 28.90 12.22
N SER A 430 2.23 29.12 13.11
CA SER A 430 2.38 28.26 14.30
C SER A 430 1.13 28.28 15.19
N ASP A 431 0.50 29.44 15.35
CA ASP A 431 -0.75 29.58 16.11
C ASP A 431 -1.92 28.78 15.49
N MET A 432 -2.04 28.77 14.14
CA MET A 432 -3.03 27.94 13.46
C MET A 432 -2.76 26.45 13.67
N PHE A 433 -1.52 26.04 13.62
CA PHE A 433 -1.11 24.66 13.86
C PHE A 433 -1.40 24.20 15.29
N GLU A 434 -1.10 25.03 16.29
CA GLU A 434 -1.37 24.74 17.69
C GLU A 434 -2.87 24.60 17.96
N LYS A 435 -3.68 25.55 17.45
CA LYS A 435 -5.14 25.51 17.54
C LYS A 435 -5.74 24.27 16.86
N ASP A 436 -5.24 23.90 15.68
CA ASP A 436 -5.68 22.69 14.97
C ASP A 436 -5.35 21.44 15.80
N THR A 437 -4.13 21.38 16.37
CA THR A 437 -3.71 20.24 17.20
C THR A 437 -4.57 20.11 18.46
N GLU A 438 -4.88 21.22 19.14
CA GLU A 438 -5.75 21.21 20.33
C GLU A 438 -7.20 20.85 19.97
N MET A 439 -7.72 21.40 18.89
CA MET A 439 -9.06 21.08 18.41
C MET A 439 -9.21 19.57 18.13
N TRP A 440 -8.25 19.00 17.42
CA TRP A 440 -8.28 17.56 17.13
C TRP A 440 -8.10 16.69 18.37
N ALA A 441 -7.30 17.11 19.35
CA ALA A 441 -7.21 16.41 20.62
C ALA A 441 -8.59 16.31 21.30
N ARG A 442 -9.34 17.42 21.38
CA ARG A 442 -10.71 17.43 21.93
C ARG A 442 -11.69 16.59 21.12
N ARG A 443 -11.61 16.64 19.77
CA ARG A 443 -12.47 15.83 18.88
C ARG A 443 -12.21 14.32 19.09
N VAL A 444 -10.96 13.92 19.15
CA VAL A 444 -10.56 12.53 19.36
C VAL A 444 -11.02 12.03 20.74
N ASP A 445 -10.89 12.84 21.79
CA ASP A 445 -11.41 12.50 23.11
C ASP A 445 -12.94 12.26 23.07
N ASN A 446 -13.67 13.12 22.36
CA ASN A 446 -15.11 12.94 22.15
C ASN A 446 -15.42 11.63 21.39
N TYR A 447 -14.70 11.34 20.29
CA TYR A 447 -14.88 10.09 19.54
C TYR A 447 -14.61 8.85 20.41
N TRP A 448 -13.56 8.88 21.23
CA TRP A 448 -13.21 7.76 22.12
C TRP A 448 -14.25 7.59 23.22
N ASN A 449 -14.81 8.66 23.75
CA ASN A 449 -15.92 8.59 24.71
C ASN A 449 -17.16 7.92 24.09
N LEU A 450 -17.49 8.25 22.83
CA LEU A 450 -18.59 7.63 22.09
C LEU A 450 -18.32 6.16 21.77
N LEU A 451 -17.06 5.80 21.49
CA LEU A 451 -16.63 4.43 21.16
C LEU A 451 -16.39 3.56 22.40
N SER A 452 -16.10 4.14 23.58
CA SER A 452 -15.63 3.44 24.78
C SER A 452 -16.46 2.23 25.18
N PRO A 453 -17.79 2.18 24.99
CA PRO A 453 -18.58 0.99 25.29
C PRO A 453 -18.28 -0.21 24.38
N LYS A 454 -17.65 0.02 23.22
CA LYS A 454 -17.43 -0.98 22.17
C LYS A 454 -15.97 -1.35 21.95
N ILE A 455 -15.01 -0.51 22.35
CA ILE A 455 -13.58 -0.71 22.11
C ILE A 455 -12.81 -0.96 23.39
N GLN A 456 -11.79 -1.83 23.28
CA GLN A 456 -10.77 -2.08 24.30
C GLN A 456 -9.40 -1.64 23.73
N SER A 457 -8.36 -1.65 24.57
CA SER A 457 -7.01 -1.21 24.18
C SER A 457 -6.42 -1.98 22.99
N ASP A 458 -6.85 -3.23 22.78
CA ASP A 458 -6.36 -4.11 21.72
C ASP A 458 -7.37 -4.28 20.55
N THR A 459 -8.42 -3.46 20.50
CA THR A 459 -9.45 -3.57 19.45
C THR A 459 -8.98 -3.02 18.12
N LEU A 460 -8.18 -1.94 18.12
CA LEU A 460 -7.77 -1.22 16.93
C LEU A 460 -6.24 -1.28 16.76
N ARG A 461 -5.78 -1.55 15.54
CA ARG A 461 -4.36 -1.43 15.16
C ARG A 461 -4.16 -0.59 13.89
N ASN A 462 -4.98 -0.82 12.89
CA ASN A 462 -4.91 -0.16 11.59
C ASN A 462 -6.02 0.88 11.49
N VAL A 463 -5.65 2.14 11.51
CA VAL A 463 -6.56 3.27 11.40
C VAL A 463 -6.25 4.02 10.11
N MET A 464 -7.27 4.49 9.41
CA MET A 464 -7.11 5.37 8.25
C MET A 464 -7.80 6.70 8.52
N ASP A 465 -7.04 7.78 8.42
CA ASP A 465 -7.59 9.13 8.33
C ASP A 465 -7.74 9.50 6.85
N MET A 466 -8.97 9.50 6.36
CA MET A 466 -9.27 9.66 4.94
C MET A 466 -9.03 11.10 4.43
N LYS A 467 -8.89 12.08 5.34
CA LYS A 467 -8.57 13.48 5.03
C LYS A 467 -7.72 14.08 6.14
N ALA A 468 -6.45 13.71 6.15
CA ALA A 468 -5.56 13.96 7.28
C ALA A 468 -5.17 15.44 7.50
N ASN A 469 -5.27 16.28 6.48
CA ASN A 469 -4.83 17.68 6.54
C ASN A 469 -3.44 17.83 7.19
N LEU A 470 -3.34 18.39 8.41
CA LEU A 470 -2.08 18.56 9.15
C LEU A 470 -1.65 17.29 9.94
N GLY A 471 -2.42 16.20 9.90
CA GLY A 471 -2.16 14.97 10.66
C GLY A 471 -2.50 15.07 12.15
N SER A 472 -3.29 16.05 12.56
CA SER A 472 -3.60 16.29 13.97
C SER A 472 -4.51 15.24 14.58
N PHE A 473 -5.39 14.59 13.78
CA PHE A 473 -6.12 13.40 14.22
C PHE A 473 -5.16 12.27 14.64
N ALA A 474 -4.17 11.96 13.80
CA ALA A 474 -3.17 10.93 14.12
C ALA A 474 -2.29 11.35 15.31
N ALA A 475 -1.94 12.63 15.43
CA ALA A 475 -1.17 13.16 16.55
C ALA A 475 -1.91 12.97 17.90
N ALA A 476 -3.22 13.16 17.91
CA ALA A 476 -4.05 12.95 19.10
C ALA A 476 -4.13 11.46 19.54
N LEU A 477 -3.79 10.53 18.65
CA LEU A 477 -3.79 9.09 18.91
C LEU A 477 -2.42 8.53 19.35
N LYS A 478 -1.43 9.38 19.58
CA LYS A 478 -0.02 8.99 19.86
C LYS A 478 0.16 7.97 21.00
N ASP A 479 -0.70 8.01 22.01
CA ASP A 479 -0.63 7.16 23.20
C ASP A 479 -1.44 5.86 23.07
N LYS A 480 -1.99 5.58 21.87
CA LYS A 480 -2.71 4.35 21.55
C LYS A 480 -1.80 3.38 20.80
N ASP A 481 -1.90 2.07 21.09
CA ASP A 481 -1.14 1.02 20.36
C ASP A 481 -1.74 0.76 18.97
N LEU A 482 -1.73 1.79 18.14
CA LEU A 482 -2.21 1.75 16.75
C LEU A 482 -1.35 2.63 15.85
N TRP A 483 -1.51 2.47 14.55
CA TRP A 483 -0.93 3.37 13.56
C TRP A 483 -2.00 3.94 12.64
N VAL A 484 -1.73 5.12 12.09
CA VAL A 484 -2.67 5.82 11.21
C VAL A 484 -2.08 5.97 9.81
N MET A 485 -2.81 5.50 8.80
CA MET A 485 -2.60 5.85 7.41
C MET A 485 -3.21 7.23 7.17
N ASN A 486 -2.36 8.24 7.10
CA ASN A 486 -2.80 9.61 6.83
C ASN A 486 -2.97 9.79 5.32
N VAL A 487 -4.19 9.90 4.85
CA VAL A 487 -4.48 10.13 3.43
C VAL A 487 -4.74 11.61 3.20
N VAL A 488 -3.98 12.20 2.28
CA VAL A 488 -4.21 13.57 1.83
C VAL A 488 -4.83 13.53 0.44
N PRO A 489 -6.07 14.03 0.26
CA PRO A 489 -6.72 14.11 -1.04
C PRO A 489 -5.95 15.01 -2.02
N GLU A 490 -5.97 14.62 -3.31
CA GLU A 490 -5.23 15.29 -4.39
C GLU A 490 -5.67 16.75 -4.64
N ASP A 491 -6.92 17.06 -4.37
CA ASP A 491 -7.60 18.31 -4.73
C ASP A 491 -7.43 19.44 -3.72
N GLY A 492 -6.61 19.21 -2.69
CA GLY A 492 -6.27 20.21 -1.69
C GLY A 492 -4.77 20.56 -1.69
N PRO A 493 -4.34 21.44 -0.79
CA PRO A 493 -2.93 21.64 -0.53
C PRO A 493 -2.26 20.32 -0.18
N ASN A 494 -1.10 20.00 -0.78
CA ASN A 494 -0.38 18.77 -0.49
C ASN A 494 0.28 18.82 0.90
N THR A 495 -0.54 18.86 1.94
CA THR A 495 -0.11 18.92 3.34
C THR A 495 0.55 17.63 3.83
N LEU A 496 0.63 16.60 3.00
CA LEU A 496 1.28 15.33 3.35
C LEU A 496 2.77 15.53 3.73
N LYS A 497 3.43 16.58 3.18
CA LYS A 497 4.77 16.98 3.63
C LYS A 497 4.81 17.32 5.13
N LEU A 498 3.80 18.03 5.62
CA LEU A 498 3.69 18.42 7.03
C LEU A 498 3.40 17.21 7.91
N VAL A 499 2.59 16.26 7.42
CA VAL A 499 2.35 14.98 8.09
C VAL A 499 3.67 14.22 8.31
N TYR A 500 4.49 14.13 7.27
CA TYR A 500 5.82 13.49 7.38
C TYR A 500 6.77 14.27 8.29
N ASP A 501 6.76 15.60 8.26
CA ASP A 501 7.58 16.44 9.16
C ASP A 501 7.23 16.24 10.64
N ARG A 502 5.98 15.91 10.93
CA ARG A 502 5.53 15.51 12.27
C ARG A 502 5.94 14.08 12.66
N GLY A 503 6.64 13.34 11.79
CA GLY A 503 7.04 11.95 12.04
C GLY A 503 5.90 10.94 11.90
N LEU A 504 4.85 11.31 11.16
CA LEU A 504 3.74 10.47 10.76
C LEU A 504 3.96 9.95 9.34
N ILE A 505 3.17 8.98 8.90
CA ILE A 505 3.23 8.43 7.54
C ILE A 505 1.87 8.51 6.86
N GLY A 506 1.87 8.50 5.55
CA GLY A 506 0.64 8.55 4.77
C GLY A 506 0.89 8.46 3.27
N ALA A 507 -0.17 8.64 2.49
CA ALA A 507 -0.13 8.62 1.03
C ALA A 507 -1.10 9.65 0.43
N ALA A 508 -0.74 10.20 -0.73
CA ALA A 508 -1.67 10.97 -1.53
C ALA A 508 -2.67 10.03 -2.20
N HIS A 509 -3.93 10.45 -2.34
CA HIS A 509 -4.97 9.64 -2.96
C HIS A 509 -6.11 10.48 -3.54
N ASN A 510 -6.78 9.94 -4.56
CA ASN A 510 -8.02 10.48 -5.11
C ASN A 510 -9.19 9.56 -4.74
N TRP A 511 -10.07 10.01 -3.85
CA TRP A 511 -11.20 9.20 -3.36
C TRP A 511 -12.31 8.96 -4.41
N CYS A 512 -12.17 9.49 -5.62
CA CYS A 512 -12.97 9.05 -6.75
C CYS A 512 -12.53 7.67 -7.27
N GLU A 513 -11.47 7.08 -6.71
CA GLU A 513 -10.91 5.78 -7.05
C GLU A 513 -10.66 4.93 -5.81
N ALA A 514 -10.55 3.61 -5.98
CA ALA A 514 -10.26 2.70 -4.89
C ALA A 514 -8.83 2.86 -4.35
N PHE A 515 -8.66 2.73 -3.04
CA PHE A 515 -7.37 2.81 -2.36
C PHE A 515 -6.50 1.55 -2.63
N SER A 516 -5.19 1.72 -2.70
CA SER A 516 -4.24 0.64 -2.97
C SER A 516 -4.02 -0.27 -1.76
N THR A 517 -5.04 -1.04 -1.41
CA THR A 517 -5.00 -2.02 -0.32
C THR A 517 -5.93 -3.19 -0.59
N TYR A 518 -5.69 -4.28 0.12
CA TYR A 518 -6.58 -5.44 0.15
C TYR A 518 -7.89 -5.13 0.89
N PRO A 519 -8.97 -5.87 0.64
CA PRO A 519 -10.19 -5.77 1.45
C PRO A 519 -9.94 -6.11 2.92
N ARG A 520 -10.75 -5.54 3.83
CA ARG A 520 -10.76 -5.88 5.27
C ARG A 520 -9.41 -5.68 5.97
N THR A 521 -8.73 -4.57 5.71
CA THR A 521 -7.38 -4.30 6.23
C THR A 521 -7.32 -3.20 7.29
N PHE A 522 -8.37 -2.42 7.46
CA PHE A 522 -8.44 -1.34 8.46
C PHE A 522 -9.52 -1.61 9.51
N ASP A 523 -9.24 -1.27 10.77
CA ASP A 523 -10.16 -1.44 11.91
C ASP A 523 -11.02 -0.21 12.14
N LEU A 524 -10.51 0.97 11.77
CA LEU A 524 -11.19 2.25 11.90
C LEU A 524 -10.91 3.13 10.69
N LEU A 525 -11.97 3.70 10.13
CA LEU A 525 -11.90 4.78 9.15
C LEU A 525 -12.40 6.07 9.79
N HIS A 526 -11.64 7.15 9.62
CA HIS A 526 -12.05 8.49 10.00
C HIS A 526 -12.35 9.31 8.75
N ALA A 527 -13.60 9.71 8.58
CA ALA A 527 -14.14 10.37 7.39
C ALA A 527 -14.64 11.77 7.75
N TRP A 528 -13.73 12.76 7.74
CA TRP A 528 -14.05 14.15 8.01
C TRP A 528 -14.37 14.91 6.72
N ASN A 529 -15.63 15.33 6.56
CA ASN A 529 -16.15 16.07 5.39
C ASN A 529 -15.88 15.38 4.03
N ILE A 530 -15.53 14.09 4.00
CA ILE A 530 -15.10 13.41 2.77
C ILE A 530 -16.29 13.10 1.86
N ILE A 531 -17.47 12.84 2.42
CA ILE A 531 -18.68 12.54 1.65
C ILE A 531 -19.13 13.81 0.92
N SER A 532 -19.19 14.93 1.63
CA SER A 532 -19.51 16.24 1.05
C SER A 532 -18.49 16.68 -0.01
N ASP A 533 -17.20 16.35 0.16
CA ASP A 533 -16.16 16.70 -0.80
C ASP A 533 -16.26 15.87 -2.08
N ILE A 534 -16.56 14.57 -1.98
CA ILE A 534 -16.77 13.68 -3.13
C ILE A 534 -17.98 14.10 -3.94
N GLU A 535 -19.08 14.48 -3.29
CA GLU A 535 -20.27 15.01 -3.95
C GLU A 535 -19.96 16.29 -4.73
N LYS A 536 -19.23 17.23 -4.13
CA LYS A 536 -18.80 18.48 -4.81
C LYS A 536 -17.93 18.23 -6.03
N LYS A 537 -17.13 17.15 -6.03
CA LYS A 537 -16.31 16.73 -7.17
C LYS A 537 -17.10 16.09 -8.29
N GLY A 538 -18.37 15.75 -8.07
CA GLY A 538 -19.19 15.00 -9.02
C GLY A 538 -18.85 13.52 -9.12
N CYS A 539 -18.14 12.98 -8.13
CA CYS A 539 -17.95 11.53 -8.00
C CYS A 539 -19.09 10.92 -7.19
N SER A 540 -19.32 9.61 -7.35
CA SER A 540 -20.42 8.90 -6.68
C SER A 540 -20.11 8.71 -5.19
N PRO A 541 -20.93 9.25 -4.27
CA PRO A 541 -20.81 8.93 -2.85
C PRO A 541 -21.11 7.46 -2.55
N GLU A 542 -21.92 6.78 -3.35
CA GLU A 542 -22.19 5.33 -3.24
C GLU A 542 -20.91 4.51 -3.49
N ASP A 543 -20.12 4.88 -4.52
CA ASP A 543 -18.83 4.22 -4.79
C ASP A 543 -17.88 4.39 -3.60
N LEU A 544 -17.88 5.56 -2.97
CA LEU A 544 -17.10 5.82 -1.75
C LEU A 544 -17.54 4.93 -0.60
N LEU A 545 -18.86 4.77 -0.37
CA LEU A 545 -19.38 3.89 0.68
C LEU A 545 -18.99 2.43 0.44
N LEU A 546 -19.06 1.96 -0.80
CA LEU A 546 -18.62 0.60 -1.17
C LEU A 546 -17.12 0.43 -0.95
N GLU A 547 -16.32 1.44 -1.25
CA GLU A 547 -14.87 1.40 -0.98
C GLU A 547 -14.58 1.41 0.53
N MET A 548 -15.27 2.23 1.32
CA MET A 548 -15.16 2.21 2.77
C MET A 548 -15.54 0.83 3.33
N ASP A 549 -16.62 0.21 2.82
CA ASP A 549 -16.99 -1.16 3.20
C ASP A 549 -15.90 -2.16 2.81
N ARG A 550 -15.35 -2.07 1.60
CA ARG A 550 -14.31 -2.98 1.13
C ARG A 550 -13.09 -2.99 2.04
N ILE A 551 -12.57 -1.81 2.40
CA ILE A 551 -11.32 -1.69 3.18
C ILE A 551 -11.52 -1.91 4.68
N LEU A 552 -12.74 -1.71 5.19
CA LEU A 552 -13.05 -1.88 6.61
C LEU A 552 -13.19 -3.37 6.98
N ARG A 553 -12.58 -3.77 8.07
CA ARG A 553 -12.78 -5.11 8.67
C ARG A 553 -14.21 -5.27 9.17
N PRO A 554 -14.75 -6.50 9.12
CA PRO A 554 -15.92 -6.82 9.94
C PRO A 554 -15.63 -6.52 11.42
N THR A 555 -16.60 -5.98 12.12
CA THR A 555 -16.53 -5.40 13.48
C THR A 555 -15.70 -4.12 13.60
N GLY A 556 -15.14 -3.61 12.52
CA GLY A 556 -14.49 -2.31 12.45
C GLY A 556 -15.48 -1.14 12.50
N PHE A 557 -14.96 0.05 12.70
CA PHE A 557 -15.77 1.25 12.90
C PHE A 557 -15.48 2.30 11.83
N ILE A 558 -16.48 3.13 11.54
CA ILE A 558 -16.31 4.35 10.76
C ILE A 558 -16.79 5.52 11.61
N ILE A 559 -15.94 6.52 11.78
CA ILE A 559 -16.29 7.82 12.33
C ILE A 559 -16.54 8.75 11.16
N ILE A 560 -17.77 9.18 10.98
CA ILE A 560 -18.18 10.15 9.97
C ILE A 560 -18.44 11.46 10.71
N GLN A 561 -17.70 12.50 10.36
CA GLN A 561 -17.98 13.87 10.79
C GLN A 561 -18.20 14.70 9.54
N ASP A 562 -19.46 15.08 9.26
CA ASP A 562 -19.86 15.76 8.05
C ASP A 562 -21.18 16.53 8.30
N LYS A 563 -21.69 17.22 7.30
CA LYS A 563 -22.98 17.88 7.35
C LYS A 563 -24.12 16.88 7.59
N GLN A 564 -25.21 17.36 8.19
CA GLN A 564 -26.39 16.53 8.44
C GLN A 564 -26.89 15.80 7.18
N SER A 565 -26.92 16.50 6.02
CA SER A 565 -27.36 15.90 4.75
C SER A 565 -26.50 14.71 4.32
N ALA A 566 -25.17 14.78 4.50
CA ALA A 566 -24.24 13.69 4.20
C ALA A 566 -24.45 12.51 5.17
N VAL A 567 -24.67 12.78 6.45
CA VAL A 567 -24.99 11.74 7.44
C VAL A 567 -26.33 11.07 7.13
N ASP A 568 -27.36 11.83 6.75
CA ASP A 568 -28.67 11.28 6.37
C ASP A 568 -28.59 10.47 5.07
N PHE A 569 -27.70 10.85 4.14
CA PHE A 569 -27.38 10.02 2.99
C PHE A 569 -26.82 8.66 3.41
N VAL A 570 -25.83 8.63 4.30
CA VAL A 570 -25.22 7.36 4.78
C VAL A 570 -26.25 6.47 5.47
N LYS A 571 -27.14 7.06 6.29
CA LYS A 571 -28.20 6.33 7.00
C LYS A 571 -29.08 5.49 6.07
N LYS A 572 -29.31 5.96 4.81
CA LYS A 572 -30.11 5.22 3.81
C LYS A 572 -29.45 3.89 3.37
N TYR A 573 -28.15 3.74 3.57
CA TYR A 573 -27.38 2.58 3.13
C TYR A 573 -26.97 1.64 4.26
N LEU A 574 -27.26 1.94 5.53
CA LEU A 574 -26.80 1.14 6.66
C LEU A 574 -27.18 -0.33 6.54
N SER A 575 -28.44 -0.62 6.20
CA SER A 575 -28.91 -2.00 6.02
C SER A 575 -28.23 -2.67 4.82
N ALA A 576 -28.10 -1.96 3.71
CA ALA A 576 -27.48 -2.48 2.48
C ALA A 576 -25.99 -2.83 2.67
N LEU A 577 -25.28 -2.08 3.52
CA LEU A 577 -23.85 -2.27 3.82
C LEU A 577 -23.60 -3.17 5.02
N HIS A 578 -24.67 -3.68 5.68
CA HIS A 578 -24.56 -4.39 6.95
C HIS A 578 -23.85 -3.57 8.05
N TRP A 579 -24.10 -2.25 8.07
CA TRP A 579 -23.59 -1.36 9.09
C TRP A 579 -24.65 -1.10 10.18
N GLU A 580 -24.20 -0.97 11.41
CA GLU A 580 -25.05 -0.63 12.56
C GLU A 580 -24.64 0.71 13.13
N ALA A 581 -25.59 1.60 13.37
CA ALA A 581 -25.36 2.85 14.08
C ALA A 581 -24.90 2.55 15.52
N VAL A 582 -23.80 3.14 15.93
CA VAL A 582 -23.21 3.00 17.29
C VAL A 582 -23.52 4.22 18.13
N ALA A 583 -23.24 5.41 17.58
CA ALA A 583 -23.44 6.67 18.27
C ALA A 583 -23.69 7.81 17.29
N THR A 584 -24.39 8.81 17.77
CA THR A 584 -24.52 10.10 17.11
C THR A 584 -24.20 11.19 18.13
N GLY A 585 -23.42 12.19 17.73
CA GLY A 585 -23.01 13.29 18.58
C GLY A 585 -22.95 14.61 17.80
N SER A 586 -22.85 15.73 18.51
CA SER A 586 -22.54 17.02 17.92
C SER A 586 -21.03 17.18 17.79
N ALA A 587 -20.57 17.73 16.68
CA ALA A 587 -19.17 18.13 16.51
C ALA A 587 -18.84 19.45 17.20
N ASN A 588 -19.86 20.22 17.61
CA ASN A 588 -19.72 21.54 18.23
C ASN A 588 -19.18 21.42 19.66
N LEU A 589 -17.87 21.36 19.79
CA LEU A 589 -17.15 21.65 21.03
C LEU A 589 -16.79 23.15 21.15
N ASP A 590 -16.82 23.91 20.03
CA ASP A 590 -16.62 25.35 20.00
C ASP A 590 -17.46 25.96 18.85
N SER A 591 -18.31 26.92 19.20
CA SER A 591 -19.18 27.68 18.29
C SER A 591 -18.39 28.38 17.20
N GLY A 592 -18.63 28.08 15.92
CA GLY A 592 -18.11 28.89 14.83
C GLY A 592 -18.42 28.45 13.41
N ASP A 593 -18.37 27.18 13.09
CA ASP A 593 -18.60 26.70 11.73
C ASP A 593 -19.66 25.60 11.70
N GLY A 594 -20.72 25.87 10.95
CA GLY A 594 -21.83 25.01 10.52
C GLY A 594 -22.07 23.69 11.26
N GLU A 595 -23.32 23.28 11.39
CA GLU A 595 -23.77 22.06 12.06
C GLU A 595 -23.15 20.77 11.50
N GLU A 596 -21.86 20.49 11.82
CA GLU A 596 -21.28 19.18 11.59
C GLU A 596 -21.80 18.19 12.64
N VAL A 597 -22.15 17.01 12.20
CA VAL A 597 -22.63 15.91 13.02
C VAL A 597 -21.60 14.80 13.02
N VAL A 598 -21.34 14.24 14.20
CA VAL A 598 -20.55 13.01 14.35
C VAL A 598 -21.50 11.83 14.31
N PHE A 599 -21.27 10.92 13.39
CA PHE A 599 -22.01 9.69 13.25
C PHE A 599 -21.04 8.52 13.19
N ILE A 600 -21.18 7.58 14.15
CA ILE A 600 -20.30 6.42 14.27
C ILE A 600 -21.10 5.16 13.93
N VAL A 601 -20.56 4.38 13.02
CA VAL A 601 -21.13 3.10 12.59
C VAL A 601 -20.12 1.96 12.78
N GLN A 602 -20.66 0.75 12.98
CA GLN A 602 -19.87 -0.49 13.04
C GLN A 602 -20.31 -1.42 11.91
N LYS A 603 -19.35 -1.94 11.15
CA LYS A 603 -19.60 -2.98 10.16
C LYS A 603 -19.84 -4.32 10.85
N LYS A 604 -20.91 -5.01 10.49
CA LYS A 604 -21.18 -6.39 10.94
C LYS A 604 -20.48 -7.42 10.05
N LEU A 605 -20.14 -8.54 10.64
CA LEU A 605 -19.77 -9.72 9.84
C LEU A 605 -21.05 -10.25 9.17
N TRP A 606 -20.99 -10.38 7.87
CA TRP A 606 -22.01 -11.06 7.09
C TRP A 606 -21.34 -12.12 6.21
N LEU A 607 -22.05 -13.18 5.93
CA LEU A 607 -21.60 -14.24 5.03
C LEU A 607 -22.64 -14.42 3.93
N PRO A 608 -22.23 -14.56 2.67
CA PRO A 608 -23.16 -14.80 1.57
C PRO A 608 -23.93 -16.10 1.81
N THR A 609 -25.24 -16.09 1.52
CA THR A 609 -26.07 -17.31 1.54
C THR A 609 -25.63 -18.17 0.37
N ARG A 610 -24.89 -19.24 0.62
CA ARG A 610 -24.47 -20.18 -0.41
C ARG A 610 -25.60 -21.14 -0.71
N ASN A 611 -26.03 -21.18 -1.97
CA ASN A 611 -26.89 -22.25 -2.45
C ASN A 611 -26.08 -23.56 -2.43
N SER A 612 -26.61 -24.60 -1.80
CA SER A 612 -26.00 -25.92 -1.64
C SER A 612 -25.73 -26.69 -2.94
N LYS A 613 -25.75 -26.02 -4.10
CA LYS A 613 -25.55 -26.62 -5.43
C LYS A 613 -24.13 -26.47 -5.99
N ASP A 614 -23.24 -25.73 -5.28
CA ASP A 614 -21.87 -25.47 -5.78
C ASP A 614 -20.80 -26.31 -5.06
N SER A 615 -21.19 -27.43 -4.43
CA SER A 615 -20.31 -28.36 -3.74
C SER A 615 -20.24 -29.74 -4.43
N GLU A 616 -20.11 -29.76 -5.75
CA GLU A 616 -19.70 -30.97 -6.50
C GLU A 616 -18.52 -30.69 -7.43
#